data_7976bfdef4cc8f4a2fde96bbfb3aff07
#
_entry.id   7976bfdef4cc8f4a2fde96bbfb3aff07
#
_cell.length_a   1.000
_cell.length_b   1.000
_cell.length_c   1.000
_cell.angle_alpha   90.00
_cell.angle_beta   90.00
_cell.angle_gamma   90.00
#
_symmetry.space_group_name_H-M   'P 1'
#
loop_
_entity.id
_entity.type
_entity.pdbx_description
1 polymer ?
#
loop_
_entity_poly.entity_id
_entity_poly.type
_entity_poly.pdbx_seq_one_letter_code
_entity_poly.pdbx_strand_id
1 'polypeptide(L)'
;MADLDRARDALHAIPPDLPRDEWVRAGMAAHAAGLPFDEFDAWSAGGGNYDARAARDTWRSFKEGKGLGPGTLFKMAAQAGWSPGDKRERARSAKAPGRPAERTKAPRPSVGAAEVWQRCEPAAASHAYIEAKQGTAEGLRVVPAGDSLRIAG
;
A
#
# COMPACT_ATOMS: atom_id res chain seq x y z
N MET A 1 -6.34 2.84 -12.53
CA MET A 1 -6.79 1.43 -12.42
C MET A 1 -6.63 0.86 -10.99
N ALA A 2 -5.53 1.12 -10.28
CA ALA A 2 -5.36 0.61 -8.90
C ALA A 2 -6.43 1.09 -7.89
N ASP A 3 -7.03 2.25 -8.09
CA ASP A 3 -8.04 2.80 -7.18
C ASP A 3 -9.42 2.13 -7.36
N LEU A 4 -9.80 1.72 -8.57
CA LEU A 4 -11.06 1.00 -8.81
C LEU A 4 -11.01 -0.42 -8.25
N ASP A 5 -9.89 -1.14 -8.42
CA ASP A 5 -9.71 -2.47 -7.84
C ASP A 5 -9.78 -2.42 -6.32
N ARG A 6 -9.18 -1.37 -5.74
CA ARG A 6 -9.22 -1.13 -4.30
C ARG A 6 -10.62 -0.79 -3.79
N ALA A 7 -11.38 0.00 -4.55
CA ALA A 7 -12.77 0.34 -4.23
C ALA A 7 -13.68 -0.90 -4.32
N ARG A 8 -13.48 -1.76 -5.32
CA ARG A 8 -14.17 -3.05 -5.46
C ARG A 8 -13.89 -3.94 -4.25
N ASP A 9 -12.63 -4.12 -3.88
CA ASP A 9 -12.25 -4.93 -2.72
C ASP A 9 -12.84 -4.40 -1.42
N ALA A 10 -12.88 -3.08 -1.25
CA ALA A 10 -13.51 -2.44 -0.10
C ALA A 10 -15.02 -2.69 -0.06
N LEU A 11 -15.72 -2.59 -1.21
CA LEU A 11 -17.15 -2.87 -1.29
C LEU A 11 -17.47 -4.32 -0.90
N HIS A 12 -16.72 -5.28 -1.43
CA HIS A 12 -16.91 -6.70 -1.13
C HIS A 12 -16.52 -7.11 0.30
N ALA A 13 -15.77 -6.29 0.99
CA ALA A 13 -15.47 -6.49 2.41
C ALA A 13 -16.62 -6.07 3.35
N ILE A 14 -17.53 -5.24 2.86
CA ILE A 14 -18.71 -4.82 3.60
C ILE A 14 -19.77 -5.92 3.47
N PRO A 15 -20.36 -6.42 4.57
CA PRO A 15 -21.46 -7.39 4.49
C PRO A 15 -22.65 -6.77 3.74
N PRO A 16 -23.29 -7.50 2.82
CA PRO A 16 -24.41 -6.96 2.05
C PRO A 16 -25.73 -6.89 2.85
N ASP A 17 -25.85 -7.61 3.95
CA ASP A 17 -27.01 -7.61 4.86
C ASP A 17 -27.00 -6.38 5.75
N LEU A 18 -27.08 -5.21 5.16
CA LEU A 18 -27.13 -3.93 5.88
C LEU A 18 -28.58 -3.42 5.97
N PRO A 19 -28.86 -2.60 7.01
CA PRO A 19 -30.05 -1.75 7.01
C PRO A 19 -30.10 -0.92 5.72
N ARG A 20 -31.31 -0.65 5.22
CA ARG A 20 -31.49 0.03 3.93
C ARG A 20 -30.70 1.35 3.81
N ASP A 21 -30.64 2.13 4.87
CA ASP A 21 -29.92 3.41 4.86
C ASP A 21 -28.40 3.22 4.68
N GLU A 22 -27.85 2.20 5.32
CA GLU A 22 -26.42 1.87 5.20
C GLU A 22 -26.12 1.24 3.84
N TRP A 23 -27.01 0.40 3.33
CA TRP A 23 -26.91 -0.18 1.99
C TRP A 23 -26.93 0.91 0.91
N VAL A 24 -27.86 1.89 1.00
CA VAL A 24 -27.90 3.05 0.09
C VAL A 24 -26.61 3.87 0.23
N ARG A 25 -26.12 4.07 1.44
CA ARG A 25 -24.88 4.80 1.71
C ARG A 25 -23.66 4.11 1.08
N ALA A 26 -23.56 2.79 1.20
CA ALA A 26 -22.52 2.00 0.56
C ALA A 26 -22.59 2.12 -0.97
N GLY A 27 -23.80 2.05 -1.55
CA GLY A 27 -24.04 2.24 -2.98
C GLY A 27 -23.64 3.63 -3.47
N MET A 28 -24.01 4.69 -2.76
CA MET A 28 -23.60 6.07 -3.09
C MET A 28 -22.08 6.24 -3.04
N ALA A 29 -21.43 5.64 -2.04
CA ALA A 29 -19.99 5.71 -1.89
C ALA A 29 -19.26 4.90 -2.99
N ALA A 30 -19.81 3.74 -3.39
CA ALA A 30 -19.33 2.94 -4.50
C ALA A 30 -19.47 3.68 -5.85
N HIS A 31 -20.60 4.33 -6.07
CA HIS A 31 -20.84 5.18 -7.24
C HIS A 31 -19.86 6.35 -7.30
N ALA A 32 -19.65 7.05 -6.18
CA ALA A 32 -18.67 8.14 -6.08
C ALA A 32 -17.20 7.67 -6.24
N ALA A 33 -16.92 6.40 -5.97
CA ALA A 33 -15.62 5.78 -6.22
C ALA A 33 -15.43 5.37 -7.70
N GLY A 34 -16.44 5.55 -8.55
CA GLY A 34 -16.41 5.21 -9.97
C GLY A 34 -16.66 3.72 -10.27
N LEU A 35 -17.19 2.97 -9.31
CA LEU A 35 -17.56 1.58 -9.55
C LEU A 35 -18.78 1.51 -10.48
N PRO A 36 -18.85 0.53 -11.41
CA PRO A 36 -20.01 0.32 -12.26
C PRO A 36 -21.18 -0.31 -11.49
N PHE A 37 -22.38 -0.21 -12.05
CA PHE A 37 -23.59 -0.81 -11.47
C PHE A 37 -23.43 -2.31 -11.20
N ASP A 38 -22.81 -3.04 -12.12
CA ASP A 38 -22.65 -4.50 -12.04
C ASP A 38 -21.92 -4.95 -10.76
N GLU A 39 -20.96 -4.16 -10.29
CA GLU A 39 -20.25 -4.44 -9.03
C GLU A 39 -21.14 -4.23 -7.80
N PHE A 40 -21.94 -3.17 -7.82
CA PHE A 40 -22.93 -2.90 -6.76
C PHE A 40 -24.03 -3.96 -6.73
N ASP A 41 -24.52 -4.36 -7.89
CA ASP A 41 -25.55 -5.38 -8.05
C ASP A 41 -25.06 -6.75 -7.58
N ALA A 42 -23.87 -7.17 -8.02
CA ALA A 42 -23.23 -8.42 -7.60
C ALA A 42 -22.98 -8.47 -6.07
N TRP A 43 -22.53 -7.35 -5.49
CA TRP A 43 -22.36 -7.24 -4.05
C TRP A 43 -23.71 -7.32 -3.32
N SER A 44 -24.72 -6.59 -3.78
CA SER A 44 -26.06 -6.56 -3.19
C SER A 44 -26.76 -7.93 -3.26
N ALA A 45 -26.49 -8.70 -4.32
CA ALA A 45 -27.06 -10.05 -4.50
C ALA A 45 -26.63 -11.05 -3.42
N GLY A 46 -25.55 -10.76 -2.69
CA GLY A 46 -25.15 -11.53 -1.51
C GLY A 46 -26.02 -11.32 -0.27
N GLY A 47 -26.90 -10.31 -0.27
CA GLY A 47 -27.79 -10.01 0.86
C GLY A 47 -29.11 -10.79 0.79
N GLY A 48 -29.66 -11.14 1.97
CA GLY A 48 -30.90 -11.90 2.07
C GLY A 48 -32.15 -11.16 1.57
N ASN A 49 -32.10 -9.83 1.50
CA ASN A 49 -33.20 -8.96 1.05
C ASN A 49 -32.94 -8.36 -0.33
N TYR A 50 -32.16 -9.04 -1.18
CA TYR A 50 -31.82 -8.54 -2.50
C TYR A 50 -33.03 -8.46 -3.44
N ASP A 51 -33.17 -7.30 -4.09
CA ASP A 51 -34.12 -7.05 -5.17
C ASP A 51 -33.38 -6.30 -6.31
N ALA A 52 -33.22 -6.97 -7.44
CA ALA A 52 -32.52 -6.45 -8.60
C ALA A 52 -33.13 -5.16 -9.17
N ARG A 53 -34.47 -5.03 -9.11
CA ARG A 53 -35.17 -3.83 -9.57
C ARG A 53 -34.92 -2.66 -8.63
N ALA A 54 -35.06 -2.90 -7.34
CA ALA A 54 -34.79 -1.89 -6.32
C ALA A 54 -33.33 -1.43 -6.35
N ALA A 55 -32.39 -2.34 -6.56
CA ALA A 55 -30.96 -2.02 -6.70
C ALA A 55 -30.70 -1.11 -7.90
N ARG A 56 -31.29 -1.42 -9.06
CA ARG A 56 -31.16 -0.62 -10.29
C ARG A 56 -31.80 0.76 -10.17
N ASP A 57 -32.99 0.83 -9.60
CA ASP A 57 -33.71 2.10 -9.44
C ASP A 57 -33.00 3.00 -8.42
N THR A 58 -32.48 2.41 -7.36
CA THR A 58 -31.66 3.12 -6.35
C THR A 58 -30.36 3.64 -6.98
N TRP A 59 -29.65 2.82 -7.74
CA TRP A 59 -28.41 3.23 -8.42
C TRP A 59 -28.63 4.40 -9.38
N ARG A 60 -29.72 4.38 -10.15
CA ARG A 60 -30.09 5.48 -11.07
C ARG A 60 -30.41 6.78 -10.34
N SER A 61 -30.82 6.70 -9.09
CA SER A 61 -31.14 7.87 -8.28
C SER A 61 -29.89 8.57 -7.73
N PHE A 62 -28.72 7.93 -7.76
CA PHE A 62 -27.49 8.50 -7.29
C PHE A 62 -27.02 9.64 -8.20
N LYS A 63 -26.62 10.74 -7.59
CA LYS A 63 -26.09 11.91 -8.29
C LYS A 63 -24.66 12.15 -7.82
N GLU A 64 -23.78 12.39 -8.77
CA GLU A 64 -22.41 12.79 -8.45
C GLU A 64 -22.39 14.09 -7.62
N GLY A 65 -21.50 14.10 -6.63
CA GLY A 65 -21.25 15.33 -5.85
C GLY A 65 -22.20 15.60 -4.68
N LYS A 66 -23.18 14.75 -4.39
CA LYS A 66 -24.04 14.90 -3.22
C LYS A 66 -23.58 14.05 -2.05
N GLY A 67 -22.68 14.60 -1.25
CA GLY A 67 -22.52 14.27 0.17
C GLY A 67 -21.65 13.09 0.55
N LEU A 68 -21.46 12.08 -0.29
CA LEU A 68 -20.67 10.91 0.02
C LEU A 68 -19.57 10.71 -1.02
N GLY A 69 -18.32 10.76 -0.58
CA GLY A 69 -17.15 10.52 -1.43
C GLY A 69 -16.60 9.09 -1.29
N PRO A 70 -15.60 8.73 -2.12
CA PRO A 70 -14.93 7.43 -2.07
C PRO A 70 -14.39 7.06 -0.69
N GLY A 71 -14.00 8.07 0.10
CA GLY A 71 -13.52 7.88 1.48
C GLY A 71 -14.55 7.24 2.41
N THR A 72 -15.84 7.43 2.15
CA THR A 72 -16.92 6.80 2.93
C THR A 72 -16.93 5.29 2.72
N LEU A 73 -16.72 4.83 1.48
CA LEU A 73 -16.62 3.40 1.16
C LEU A 73 -15.48 2.73 1.94
N PHE A 74 -14.30 3.35 1.92
CA PHE A 74 -13.13 2.84 2.65
C PHE A 74 -13.34 2.86 4.17
N LYS A 75 -14.04 3.87 4.69
CA LYS A 75 -14.37 3.93 6.12
C LYS A 75 -15.32 2.83 6.53
N MET A 76 -16.38 2.56 5.75
CA MET A 76 -17.32 1.47 6.00
C MET A 76 -16.62 0.10 5.91
N ALA A 77 -15.78 -0.09 4.90
CA ALA A 77 -14.97 -1.29 4.74
C ALA A 77 -14.01 -1.50 5.93
N ALA A 78 -13.35 -0.44 6.41
CA ALA A 78 -12.48 -0.52 7.57
C ALA A 78 -13.23 -0.90 8.85
N GLN A 79 -14.46 -0.44 9.02
CA GLN A 79 -15.35 -0.85 10.13
C GLN A 79 -15.72 -2.33 10.03
N ALA A 80 -15.80 -2.88 8.83
CA ALA A 80 -16.00 -4.30 8.55
C ALA A 80 -14.70 -5.14 8.64
N GLY A 81 -13.57 -4.52 9.02
CA GLY A 81 -12.28 -5.20 9.17
C GLY A 81 -11.39 -5.19 7.93
N TRP A 82 -11.75 -4.45 6.87
CA TRP A 82 -10.94 -4.31 5.68
C TRP A 82 -9.74 -3.37 5.91
N SER A 83 -8.59 -3.74 5.35
CA SER A 83 -7.39 -2.92 5.39
C SER A 83 -6.79 -2.75 3.98
N PRO A 84 -6.37 -1.53 3.59
CA PRO A 84 -5.88 -1.24 2.24
C PRO A 84 -4.63 -2.02 1.81
N GLY A 85 -3.99 -2.74 2.73
CA GLY A 85 -2.78 -3.53 2.49
C GLY A 85 -3.02 -5.03 2.35
N ASP A 86 -4.16 -5.52 2.81
CA ASP A 86 -4.41 -6.96 3.03
C ASP A 86 -4.33 -7.81 1.74
N LYS A 87 -4.74 -7.27 0.61
CA LYS A 87 -4.69 -8.02 -0.66
C LYS A 87 -3.27 -8.09 -1.24
N ARG A 88 -2.45 -7.06 -1.01
CA ARG A 88 -1.02 -7.10 -1.36
C ARG A 88 -0.27 -8.10 -0.48
N GLU A 89 -0.63 -8.19 0.78
CA GLU A 89 -0.09 -9.15 1.73
C GLU A 89 -0.54 -10.57 1.37
N ARG A 90 -1.84 -10.79 1.12
CA ARG A 90 -2.40 -12.08 0.67
C ARG A 90 -1.91 -12.49 -0.72
N ALA A 91 -1.79 -11.56 -1.67
CA ALA A 91 -1.24 -11.85 -3.00
C ALA A 91 0.27 -12.13 -2.95
N ARG A 92 1.01 -11.49 -2.05
CA ARG A 92 2.41 -11.81 -1.78
C ARG A 92 2.55 -13.15 -1.06
N SER A 93 1.65 -13.45 -0.14
CA SER A 93 1.60 -14.72 0.59
C SER A 93 1.15 -15.89 -0.30
N ALA A 94 0.20 -15.66 -1.23
CA ALA A 94 -0.27 -16.68 -2.18
C ALA A 94 0.68 -16.91 -3.36
N LYS A 95 1.55 -15.93 -3.69
CA LYS A 95 2.54 -16.01 -4.77
C LYS A 95 3.94 -16.36 -4.27
N ALA A 96 4.09 -16.67 -2.99
CA ALA A 96 5.31 -17.21 -2.44
C ALA A 96 5.35 -18.72 -2.71
N PRO A 97 6.01 -19.20 -3.78
CA PRO A 97 6.48 -20.57 -3.80
C PRO A 97 7.48 -20.67 -2.67
N GLY A 98 7.24 -21.58 -1.73
CA GLY A 98 8.06 -21.97 -0.61
C GLY A 98 9.14 -20.95 -0.25
N ARG A 99 8.97 -20.29 0.88
CA ARG A 99 9.97 -19.44 1.51
C ARG A 99 11.36 -19.97 1.19
N PRO A 100 12.19 -19.29 0.39
CA PRO A 100 13.60 -19.63 0.38
C PRO A 100 14.07 -19.43 1.80
N ALA A 101 14.70 -20.45 2.37
CA ALA A 101 15.25 -20.44 3.70
C ALA A 101 15.79 -19.05 4.03
N GLU A 102 15.32 -18.57 5.16
CA GLU A 102 15.86 -17.48 5.96
C GLU A 102 17.20 -16.99 5.41
N ARG A 103 17.18 -15.91 4.62
CA ARG A 103 18.39 -15.13 4.44
C ARG A 103 18.73 -14.68 5.85
N THR A 104 19.54 -15.46 6.52
CA THR A 104 20.27 -15.03 7.69
C THR A 104 20.81 -13.66 7.33
N LYS A 105 20.23 -12.61 7.94
CA LYS A 105 20.83 -11.28 7.91
C LYS A 105 22.28 -11.54 8.25
N ALA A 106 23.18 -11.33 7.29
CA ALA A 106 24.58 -11.33 7.58
C ALA A 106 24.75 -10.49 8.85
N PRO A 107 25.48 -10.99 9.85
CA PRO A 107 25.61 -10.27 11.10
C PRO A 107 26.05 -8.85 10.76
N ARG A 108 25.23 -7.87 11.12
CA ARG A 108 25.62 -6.46 10.98
C ARG A 108 26.90 -6.33 11.76
N PRO A 109 27.98 -5.81 11.14
CA PRO A 109 29.21 -5.60 11.87
C PRO A 109 28.85 -4.78 13.11
N SER A 110 29.14 -5.31 14.29
CA SER A 110 28.83 -4.72 15.59
C SER A 110 29.73 -3.52 15.90
N VAL A 111 30.24 -2.87 14.88
CA VAL A 111 31.13 -1.72 15.01
C VAL A 111 30.27 -0.47 15.08
N GLY A 112 30.38 0.28 16.17
CA GLY A 112 29.65 1.52 16.37
C GLY A 112 30.04 2.57 15.32
N ALA A 113 29.07 3.44 14.94
CA ALA A 113 29.31 4.49 13.95
C ALA A 113 30.52 5.39 14.28
N ALA A 114 30.76 5.64 15.55
CA ALA A 114 31.93 6.41 16.01
C ALA A 114 33.25 5.70 15.71
N GLU A 115 33.28 4.38 15.87
CA GLU A 115 34.49 3.56 15.59
C GLU A 115 34.76 3.47 14.10
N VAL A 116 33.70 3.33 13.28
CA VAL A 116 33.80 3.41 11.80
C VAL A 116 34.37 4.76 11.40
N TRP A 117 33.88 5.83 12.00
CA TRP A 117 34.35 7.18 11.70
C TRP A 117 35.84 7.40 12.04
N GLN A 118 36.33 6.84 13.14
CA GLN A 118 37.75 6.94 13.55
C GLN A 118 38.67 6.15 12.63
N ARG A 119 38.18 5.04 12.03
CA ARG A 119 38.97 4.19 11.12
C ARG A 119 39.01 4.73 9.69
N CYS A 120 38.11 5.64 9.36
CA CYS A 120 38.05 6.25 8.03
C CYS A 120 39.07 7.39 7.92
N GLU A 121 39.77 7.45 6.80
CA GLU A 121 40.66 8.54 6.45
C GLU A 121 39.91 9.70 5.81
N PRO A 122 40.36 10.97 5.94
CA PRO A 122 39.76 12.09 5.25
C PRO A 122 39.85 11.87 3.73
N ALA A 123 38.75 12.13 3.01
CA ALA A 123 38.71 11.96 1.56
C ALA A 123 39.66 12.97 0.88
N ALA A 124 40.51 12.51 -0.03
CA ALA A 124 41.32 13.40 -0.83
C ALA A 124 40.43 14.16 -1.83
N ALA A 125 40.74 15.42 -2.12
CA ALA A 125 40.01 16.23 -3.09
C ALA A 125 40.02 15.61 -4.51
N SER A 126 41.02 14.79 -4.83
CA SER A 126 41.16 14.04 -6.06
C SER A 126 40.44 12.68 -6.07
N HIS A 127 39.56 12.40 -5.10
CA HIS A 127 38.79 11.16 -5.09
C HIS A 127 37.80 11.15 -6.26
N ALA A 128 37.79 10.10 -7.07
CA ALA A 128 37.01 9.98 -8.31
C ALA A 128 35.51 10.30 -8.13
N TYR A 129 34.94 9.96 -6.99
CA TYR A 129 33.54 10.29 -6.69
C TYR A 129 33.30 11.79 -6.49
N ILE A 130 34.25 12.48 -5.83
CA ILE A 130 34.17 13.93 -5.57
C ILE A 130 34.33 14.70 -6.87
N GLU A 131 35.27 14.27 -7.73
CA GLU A 131 35.47 14.85 -9.07
C GLU A 131 34.20 14.67 -9.93
N ALA A 132 33.64 13.46 -9.95
CA ALA A 132 32.42 13.16 -10.75
C ALA A 132 31.21 13.98 -10.29
N LYS A 133 31.14 14.37 -9.02
CA LYS A 133 30.04 15.14 -8.43
C LYS A 133 30.31 16.63 -8.34
N GLN A 134 31.53 17.08 -8.72
CA GLN A 134 31.97 18.47 -8.59
C GLN A 134 31.75 19.05 -7.18
N GLY A 135 31.92 18.18 -6.17
CA GLY A 135 31.71 18.51 -4.77
C GLY A 135 32.99 18.87 -4.03
N THR A 136 32.88 19.25 -2.77
CA THR A 136 34.00 19.46 -1.86
C THR A 136 34.25 18.20 -1.03
N ALA A 137 35.51 17.92 -0.71
CA ALA A 137 35.90 16.79 0.16
C ALA A 137 35.63 17.06 1.65
N GLU A 138 35.16 18.25 2.00
CA GLU A 138 34.99 18.69 3.36
C GLU A 138 33.95 17.83 4.11
N GLY A 139 34.37 17.22 5.22
CA GLY A 139 33.52 16.32 6.02
C GLY A 139 33.32 14.92 5.45
N LEU A 140 33.94 14.57 4.32
CA LEU A 140 33.88 13.23 3.77
C LEU A 140 35.06 12.38 4.24
N ARG A 141 34.80 11.08 4.48
CA ARG A 141 35.81 10.10 4.85
C ARG A 141 35.71 8.84 4.01
N VAL A 142 36.82 8.21 3.75
CA VAL A 142 36.94 6.99 2.93
C VAL A 142 37.42 5.84 3.80
N VAL A 143 36.84 4.68 3.63
CA VAL A 143 37.31 3.45 4.26
C VAL A 143 38.58 3.01 3.52
N PRO A 144 39.72 2.81 4.25
CA PRO A 144 40.98 2.38 3.62
C PRO A 144 40.83 1.06 2.86
N ALA A 145 41.52 0.92 1.74
CA ALA A 145 41.57 -0.32 0.99
C ALA A 145 42.20 -1.43 1.81
N GLY A 146 41.46 -2.43 2.23
CA GLY A 146 41.95 -3.52 3.09
C GLY A 146 41.32 -3.55 4.47
N ASP A 147 40.51 -2.56 4.86
CA ASP A 147 39.75 -2.63 6.09
C ASP A 147 38.58 -3.61 5.96
N SER A 148 38.31 -4.37 7.04
CA SER A 148 37.19 -5.31 7.13
C SER A 148 35.81 -4.65 7.09
N LEU A 149 35.75 -3.32 7.20
CA LEU A 149 34.54 -2.51 7.08
C LEU A 149 34.08 -2.30 5.63
N ARG A 150 34.86 -2.72 4.65
CA ARG A 150 34.48 -2.61 3.25
C ARG A 150 33.26 -3.47 3.00
N ILE A 151 32.11 -2.84 2.88
CA ILE A 151 30.86 -3.48 2.46
C ILE A 151 31.05 -3.85 1.00
N ALA A 152 31.01 -5.15 0.70
CA ALA A 152 30.99 -5.60 -0.69
C ALA A 152 29.75 -5.01 -1.36
N GLY A 153 29.97 -4.18 -2.41
CA GLY A 153 28.91 -3.65 -3.25
C GLY A 153 28.39 -4.71 -4.20
#